data_1e76950b16f2f78192764a415308e5ef
#
_entry.id   1e76950b16f2f78192764a415308e5ef
#
_cell.length_a   1.000
_cell.length_b   1.000
_cell.length_c   1.000
_cell.angle_alpha   90.00
_cell.angle_beta   90.00
_cell.angle_gamma   90.00
#
_symmetry.space_group_name_H-M   'P 1'
#
loop_
_entity.id
_entity.type
_entity.pdbx_description
1 polymer ?
#
loop_
_entity_poly.entity_id
_entity_poly.type
_entity_poly.pdbx_seq_one_letter_code
_entity_poly.pdbx_strand_id
1 'polypeptide(L)'
;VTRRTAEGRPVRRAALTLAAATVLLAGCAGTTQAEPDRKPSTVPVTPTAPAPSGRTADGTLLVADFGADTVTFVDPDKGPVDSVKVGTAPYGLAVGEDGRAWVATAEGVAVVDTEARRRLALIPYETENLGEPTHGEYRGGGMGIALAPDGKHVYVGVNVPDANGTVETIDTAAREVTDVTPVGRRPFDVDVSRDGDEVYATDHDSFDVTVVDARSHDTRRIEVAPYGTEGGLGSWLKPHYAAVRPSDGKLLFPFEGEKLVVVDPDTGRSTIERMTANTHQHGVTITPDGTLLAVGTGPIDPAEDEGPSLTVRAPDGKEKVIPLDGPHEDVAVSADGRTAYVTGGFTRDGYWNGITVVDLGSGDTRRLPAGERPLGIAVL
;
A
#
# COMPACT_ATOMS: atom_id res chain seq x y z
N VAL A 1 -23.80 56.38 30.59
CA VAL A 1 -24.00 57.59 29.75
C VAL A 1 -23.00 57.49 28.62
N THR A 2 -23.47 57.73 27.40
CA THR A 2 -22.85 57.91 26.10
C THR A 2 -22.57 56.67 25.27
N ARG A 3 -23.50 56.41 24.34
CA ARG A 3 -23.37 55.60 23.13
C ARG A 3 -22.44 56.30 22.15
N ARG A 4 -21.54 55.53 21.51
CA ARG A 4 -20.92 55.92 20.23
C ARG A 4 -21.31 54.92 19.15
N THR A 5 -21.98 55.47 18.14
CA THR A 5 -22.36 54.84 16.88
C THR A 5 -21.12 54.67 16.01
N ALA A 6 -20.92 53.48 15.43
CA ALA A 6 -19.88 53.22 14.40
C ALA A 6 -20.56 53.26 13.03
N GLU A 7 -20.04 54.15 12.20
CA GLU A 7 -20.43 54.39 10.79
C GLU A 7 -19.94 53.24 9.90
N GLY A 8 -20.84 52.79 9.01
CA GLY A 8 -20.51 51.79 7.99
C GLY A 8 -19.75 52.35 6.82
N ARG A 9 -18.76 51.61 6.35
CA ARG A 9 -18.06 51.84 5.06
C ARG A 9 -18.71 51.05 3.95
N PRO A 10 -18.90 51.63 2.74
CA PRO A 10 -19.52 50.90 1.62
C PRO A 10 -18.56 49.95 0.92
N VAL A 11 -19.06 48.73 0.66
CA VAL A 11 -18.39 47.76 -0.16
C VAL A 11 -18.57 48.10 -1.63
N ARG A 12 -17.47 48.37 -2.33
CA ARG A 12 -17.45 48.54 -3.79
C ARG A 12 -17.57 47.17 -4.48
N ARG A 13 -18.66 46.96 -5.20
CA ARG A 13 -18.81 45.87 -6.15
C ARG A 13 -18.03 46.17 -7.43
N ALA A 14 -17.06 45.32 -7.73
CA ALA A 14 -16.41 45.29 -9.04
C ALA A 14 -17.24 44.46 -10.02
N ALA A 15 -17.67 45.07 -11.10
CA ALA A 15 -18.34 44.39 -12.21
C ALA A 15 -17.30 43.73 -13.12
N LEU A 16 -17.37 42.42 -13.32
CA LEU A 16 -16.61 41.71 -14.36
C LEU A 16 -17.40 41.78 -15.67
N THR A 17 -16.81 42.43 -16.67
CA THR A 17 -17.29 42.43 -18.04
C THR A 17 -16.79 41.16 -18.76
N LEU A 18 -17.75 40.36 -19.25
CA LEU A 18 -17.50 39.19 -20.08
C LEU A 18 -17.36 39.63 -21.54
N ALA A 19 -16.18 39.43 -22.13
CA ALA A 19 -15.95 39.63 -23.55
C ALA A 19 -16.20 38.31 -24.31
N ALA A 20 -17.21 38.27 -25.16
CA ALA A 20 -17.48 37.18 -26.06
C ALA A 20 -16.62 37.32 -27.33
N ALA A 21 -15.76 36.35 -27.59
CA ALA A 21 -15.01 36.25 -28.85
C ALA A 21 -15.74 35.30 -29.78
N THR A 22 -16.25 35.85 -30.89
CA THR A 22 -16.88 35.12 -31.98
C THR A 22 -15.79 34.61 -32.94
N VAL A 23 -15.64 33.29 -33.08
CA VAL A 23 -14.77 32.68 -34.09
C VAL A 23 -15.58 32.32 -35.31
N LEU A 24 -15.24 32.95 -36.43
CA LEU A 24 -15.79 32.65 -37.79
C LEU A 24 -15.16 31.34 -38.32
N LEU A 25 -16.00 30.36 -38.62
CA LEU A 25 -15.64 29.15 -39.36
C LEU A 25 -15.64 29.47 -40.85
N ALA A 26 -14.46 29.44 -41.46
CA ALA A 26 -14.31 29.41 -42.93
C ALA A 26 -14.26 27.92 -43.36
N GLY A 27 -15.25 27.51 -44.13
CA GLY A 27 -15.29 26.19 -44.74
C GLY A 27 -14.36 26.11 -45.95
N CYS A 28 -13.53 25.06 -45.99
CA CYS A 28 -12.90 24.59 -47.24
C CYS A 28 -13.45 23.22 -47.60
N ALA A 29 -14.13 23.14 -48.71
CA ALA A 29 -14.52 21.89 -49.32
C ALA A 29 -13.28 21.21 -49.92
N GLY A 30 -12.89 20.07 -49.42
CA GLY A 30 -11.84 19.22 -49.96
C GLY A 30 -12.42 17.94 -50.51
N THR A 31 -12.18 17.70 -51.76
CA THR A 31 -12.58 16.56 -52.60
C THR A 31 -12.06 15.24 -52.05
N THR A 32 -12.96 14.28 -51.86
CA THR A 32 -12.68 12.88 -51.55
C THR A 32 -11.99 12.18 -52.72
N GLN A 33 -10.71 11.86 -52.60
CA GLN A 33 -10.06 10.82 -53.39
C GLN A 33 -10.14 9.50 -52.63
N ALA A 34 -10.70 8.47 -53.26
CA ALA A 34 -10.72 7.11 -52.78
C ALA A 34 -9.31 6.52 -52.82
N GLU A 35 -8.80 6.09 -51.65
CA GLU A 35 -7.59 5.27 -51.57
C GLU A 35 -7.92 3.80 -51.92
N PRO A 36 -7.03 3.10 -52.63
CA PRO A 36 -7.26 1.71 -53.02
C PRO A 36 -7.08 0.77 -51.81
N ASP A 37 -7.96 -0.24 -51.78
CA ASP A 37 -7.98 -1.36 -50.84
C ASP A 37 -6.59 -1.93 -50.53
N ARG A 38 -6.06 -1.67 -49.35
CA ARG A 38 -4.91 -2.41 -48.76
C ARG A 38 -5.44 -3.68 -48.13
N LYS A 39 -5.15 -4.83 -48.76
CA LYS A 39 -5.29 -6.14 -48.12
C LYS A 39 -4.52 -6.17 -46.82
N PRO A 40 -5.07 -6.77 -45.73
CA PRO A 40 -4.34 -6.91 -44.50
C PRO A 40 -3.12 -7.82 -44.70
N SER A 41 -1.93 -7.25 -44.52
CA SER A 41 -0.68 -8.00 -44.47
C SER A 41 -0.65 -8.81 -43.17
N THR A 42 -0.80 -10.11 -43.27
CA THR A 42 -0.53 -11.02 -42.16
C THR A 42 0.97 -11.07 -41.93
N VAL A 43 1.44 -10.29 -40.94
CA VAL A 43 2.80 -10.47 -40.40
C VAL A 43 2.81 -11.83 -39.69
N PRO A 44 3.71 -12.75 -40.02
CA PRO A 44 3.84 -13.99 -39.28
C PRO A 44 4.21 -13.67 -37.83
N VAL A 45 3.37 -14.07 -36.88
CA VAL A 45 3.70 -14.05 -35.46
C VAL A 45 4.81 -15.09 -35.28
N THR A 46 6.04 -14.65 -35.12
CA THR A 46 7.14 -15.52 -34.70
C THR A 46 6.76 -16.08 -33.32
N PRO A 47 6.79 -17.40 -33.11
CA PRO A 47 6.54 -17.96 -31.80
C PRO A 47 7.54 -17.36 -30.81
N THR A 48 7.06 -16.66 -29.80
CA THR A 48 7.87 -16.22 -28.68
C THR A 48 8.53 -17.45 -28.07
N ALA A 49 9.84 -17.42 -27.93
CA ALA A 49 10.60 -18.49 -27.28
C ALA A 49 9.95 -18.79 -25.91
N PRO A 50 9.88 -20.07 -25.50
CA PRO A 50 9.38 -20.39 -24.17
C PRO A 50 10.21 -19.64 -23.14
N ALA A 51 9.52 -19.03 -22.17
CA ALA A 51 10.17 -18.36 -21.04
C ALA A 51 11.20 -19.29 -20.40
N PRO A 52 12.35 -18.80 -19.96
CA PRO A 52 13.36 -19.63 -19.33
C PRO A 52 12.75 -20.32 -18.12
N SER A 53 12.66 -21.63 -18.15
CA SER A 53 12.25 -22.50 -17.05
C SER A 53 13.40 -22.58 -16.03
N GLY A 54 13.66 -21.48 -15.35
CA GLY A 54 14.58 -21.43 -14.23
C GLY A 54 13.79 -21.20 -12.95
N ARG A 55 14.03 -22.03 -11.93
CA ARG A 55 13.50 -21.81 -10.58
C ARG A 55 13.87 -20.39 -10.16
N THR A 56 12.91 -19.66 -9.58
CA THR A 56 13.18 -18.34 -9.00
C THR A 56 14.23 -18.51 -7.90
N ALA A 57 15.29 -17.72 -7.98
CA ALA A 57 16.38 -17.81 -7.02
C ALA A 57 15.91 -17.31 -5.64
N ASP A 58 16.36 -18.00 -4.59
CA ASP A 58 16.12 -17.57 -3.22
C ASP A 58 16.65 -16.14 -3.02
N GLY A 59 15.85 -15.29 -2.34
CA GLY A 59 16.17 -13.88 -2.14
C GLY A 59 15.76 -12.94 -3.29
N THR A 60 15.12 -13.46 -4.37
CA THR A 60 14.47 -12.62 -5.37
C THR A 60 13.35 -11.79 -4.71
N LEU A 61 13.28 -10.51 -5.05
CA LEU A 61 12.21 -9.65 -4.57
C LEU A 61 11.01 -9.74 -5.51
N LEU A 62 9.82 -9.76 -4.95
CA LEU A 62 8.56 -9.56 -5.67
C LEU A 62 7.99 -8.21 -5.28
N VAL A 63 7.70 -7.36 -6.26
CA VAL A 63 7.30 -5.96 -6.05
C VAL A 63 6.01 -5.68 -6.78
N ALA A 64 5.03 -5.11 -6.09
CA ALA A 64 3.78 -4.65 -6.68
C ALA A 64 3.98 -3.26 -7.29
N ASP A 65 3.86 -3.16 -8.61
CA ASP A 65 4.05 -1.91 -9.35
C ASP A 65 2.68 -1.25 -9.60
N PHE A 66 2.28 -0.39 -8.70
CA PHE A 66 0.97 0.27 -8.69
C PHE A 66 0.67 1.00 -10.00
N GLY A 67 1.65 1.65 -10.61
CA GLY A 67 1.47 2.43 -11.83
C GLY A 67 1.52 1.61 -13.13
N ALA A 68 2.00 0.36 -13.08
CA ALA A 68 2.21 -0.48 -14.25
C ALA A 68 1.26 -1.68 -14.36
N ASP A 69 0.41 -1.93 -13.36
CA ASP A 69 -0.50 -3.09 -13.28
C ASP A 69 0.24 -4.44 -13.26
N THR A 70 1.47 -4.46 -12.75
CA THR A 70 2.35 -5.63 -12.75
C THR A 70 2.86 -5.95 -11.35
N VAL A 71 3.37 -7.17 -11.20
CA VAL A 71 4.40 -7.45 -10.21
C VAL A 71 5.72 -7.67 -10.93
N THR A 72 6.79 -7.11 -10.39
CA THR A 72 8.15 -7.27 -10.94
C THR A 72 8.99 -8.15 -10.04
N PHE A 73 9.68 -9.13 -10.65
CA PHE A 73 10.70 -9.94 -10.02
C PHE A 73 12.03 -9.19 -10.11
N VAL A 74 12.67 -8.94 -8.99
CA VAL A 74 13.92 -8.17 -8.92
C VAL A 74 15.00 -9.01 -8.26
N ASP A 75 16.09 -9.24 -8.99
CA ASP A 75 17.33 -9.79 -8.41
C ASP A 75 18.00 -8.67 -7.61
N PRO A 76 18.28 -8.86 -6.31
CA PRO A 76 18.81 -7.80 -5.46
C PRO A 76 20.14 -7.22 -5.94
N ASP A 77 20.91 -7.96 -6.74
CA ASP A 77 22.20 -7.52 -7.24
C ASP A 77 22.17 -6.97 -8.68
N LYS A 78 21.18 -7.42 -9.49
CA LYS A 78 21.12 -7.12 -10.92
C LYS A 78 19.97 -6.20 -11.32
N GLY A 79 18.93 -6.10 -10.47
CA GLY A 79 17.71 -5.35 -10.77
C GLY A 79 16.60 -6.23 -11.38
N PRO A 80 15.63 -5.66 -12.10
CA PRO A 80 14.47 -6.38 -12.65
C PRO A 80 14.88 -7.51 -13.58
N VAL A 81 14.30 -8.70 -13.38
CA VAL A 81 14.56 -9.89 -14.19
C VAL A 81 13.32 -10.36 -14.96
N ASP A 82 12.11 -10.05 -14.48
CA ASP A 82 10.86 -10.40 -15.14
C ASP A 82 9.70 -9.56 -14.58
N SER A 83 8.55 -9.53 -15.26
CA SER A 83 7.34 -8.90 -14.77
C SER A 83 6.08 -9.63 -15.24
N VAL A 84 5.04 -9.62 -14.40
CA VAL A 84 3.77 -10.31 -14.65
C VAL A 84 2.62 -9.33 -14.49
N LYS A 85 1.73 -9.24 -15.49
CA LYS A 85 0.53 -8.43 -15.38
C LYS A 85 -0.47 -9.08 -14.42
N VAL A 86 -0.91 -8.32 -13.39
CA VAL A 86 -1.75 -8.84 -12.31
C VAL A 86 -3.16 -8.26 -12.28
N GLY A 87 -3.33 -7.00 -12.57
CA GLY A 87 -4.59 -6.25 -12.53
C GLY A 87 -4.31 -4.79 -12.23
N THR A 88 -5.31 -3.94 -12.28
CA THR A 88 -5.16 -2.49 -12.13
C THR A 88 -4.67 -2.12 -10.73
N ALA A 89 -3.64 -1.31 -10.66
CA ALA A 89 -3.12 -0.68 -9.46
C ALA A 89 -2.87 -1.69 -8.31
N PRO A 90 -1.96 -2.69 -8.47
CA PRO A 90 -1.61 -3.61 -7.40
C PRO A 90 -1.04 -2.87 -6.19
N TYR A 91 -1.47 -3.27 -4.98
CA TYR A 91 -1.12 -2.59 -3.74
C TYR A 91 -0.29 -3.49 -2.83
N GLY A 92 -0.91 -4.17 -1.87
CA GLY A 92 -0.26 -5.15 -1.02
C GLY A 92 -0.08 -6.52 -1.68
N LEU A 93 0.86 -7.30 -1.18
CA LEU A 93 1.08 -8.68 -1.61
C LEU A 93 1.50 -9.56 -0.44
N ALA A 94 1.10 -10.84 -0.50
CA ALA A 94 1.52 -11.87 0.45
C ALA A 94 2.03 -13.09 -0.33
N VAL A 95 3.05 -13.74 0.19
CA VAL A 95 3.69 -14.91 -0.46
C VAL A 95 3.58 -16.12 0.44
N GLY A 96 3.08 -17.23 -0.12
CA GLY A 96 2.98 -18.50 0.57
C GLY A 96 4.21 -19.40 0.37
N GLU A 97 4.43 -20.31 1.30
CA GLU A 97 5.49 -21.33 1.20
C GLU A 97 5.31 -22.26 0.00
N ASP A 98 4.11 -22.31 -0.57
CA ASP A 98 3.78 -23.06 -1.79
C ASP A 98 4.25 -22.38 -3.08
N GLY A 99 4.96 -21.25 -2.98
CA GLY A 99 5.45 -20.47 -4.11
C GLY A 99 4.37 -19.68 -4.84
N ARG A 100 3.24 -19.41 -4.19
CA ARG A 100 2.21 -18.51 -4.73
C ARG A 100 2.25 -17.16 -4.05
N ALA A 101 2.15 -16.12 -4.86
CA ALA A 101 1.94 -14.77 -4.39
C ALA A 101 0.48 -14.35 -4.63
N TRP A 102 -0.10 -13.67 -3.65
CA TRP A 102 -1.45 -13.13 -3.64
C TRP A 102 -1.32 -11.61 -3.65
N VAL A 103 -1.89 -10.96 -4.65
CA VAL A 103 -1.69 -9.54 -4.90
C VAL A 103 -3.02 -8.83 -4.92
N ALA A 104 -3.23 -7.90 -4.01
CA ALA A 104 -4.43 -7.07 -3.96
C ALA A 104 -4.40 -6.02 -5.09
N THR A 105 -5.45 -5.99 -5.93
CA THR A 105 -5.59 -5.02 -7.02
C THR A 105 -6.91 -4.26 -6.92
N ALA A 106 -7.17 -3.31 -7.81
CA ALA A 106 -8.47 -2.63 -7.86
C ALA A 106 -9.62 -3.55 -8.28
N GLU A 107 -9.34 -4.65 -8.98
CA GLU A 107 -10.34 -5.52 -9.62
C GLU A 107 -10.58 -6.82 -8.87
N GLY A 108 -9.64 -7.24 -8.03
CA GLY A 108 -9.64 -8.52 -7.36
C GLY A 108 -8.27 -8.88 -6.81
N VAL A 109 -8.14 -10.11 -6.32
CA VAL A 109 -6.85 -10.66 -5.87
C VAL A 109 -6.24 -11.51 -6.97
N ALA A 110 -5.07 -11.09 -7.45
CA ALA A 110 -4.31 -11.86 -8.43
C ALA A 110 -3.49 -12.95 -7.74
N VAL A 111 -3.54 -14.16 -8.30
CA VAL A 111 -2.70 -15.30 -7.86
C VAL A 111 -1.57 -15.47 -8.85
N VAL A 112 -0.33 -15.38 -8.39
CA VAL A 112 0.89 -15.49 -9.22
C VAL A 112 1.68 -16.71 -8.79
N ASP A 113 2.03 -17.55 -9.76
CA ASP A 113 3.03 -18.61 -9.62
C ASP A 113 4.41 -17.97 -9.69
N THR A 114 5.12 -17.92 -8.57
CA THR A 114 6.42 -17.23 -8.49
C THR A 114 7.54 -18.00 -9.17
N GLU A 115 7.43 -19.32 -9.29
CA GLU A 115 8.41 -20.15 -10.00
C GLU A 115 8.23 -20.03 -11.54
N ALA A 116 6.98 -20.22 -12.00
CA ALA A 116 6.65 -20.09 -13.42
C ALA A 116 6.51 -18.65 -13.91
N ARG A 117 6.53 -17.67 -13.01
CA ARG A 117 6.38 -16.22 -13.25
C ARG A 117 5.20 -15.90 -14.13
N ARG A 118 4.02 -16.37 -13.71
CA ARG A 118 2.77 -16.15 -14.45
C ARG A 118 1.58 -16.01 -13.52
N ARG A 119 0.62 -15.21 -13.93
CA ARG A 119 -0.67 -15.12 -13.23
C ARG A 119 -1.48 -16.38 -13.48
N LEU A 120 -1.93 -17.03 -12.38
CA LEU A 120 -2.79 -18.20 -12.39
C LEU A 120 -4.27 -17.84 -12.44
N ALA A 121 -4.66 -16.78 -11.69
CA ALA A 121 -6.03 -16.33 -11.57
C ALA A 121 -6.08 -14.83 -11.24
N LEU A 122 -7.24 -14.23 -11.45
CA LEU A 122 -7.68 -12.99 -10.82
C LEU A 122 -9.05 -13.31 -10.21
N ILE A 123 -9.13 -13.26 -8.87
CA ILE A 123 -10.33 -13.57 -8.09
C ILE A 123 -11.05 -12.24 -7.87
N PRO A 124 -12.22 -12.02 -8.47
CA PRO A 124 -12.95 -10.77 -8.29
C PRO A 124 -13.45 -10.64 -6.85
N TYR A 125 -13.57 -9.39 -6.38
CA TYR A 125 -14.20 -9.11 -5.10
C TYR A 125 -15.71 -9.36 -5.15
N GLU A 126 -16.28 -9.80 -4.02
CA GLU A 126 -17.72 -9.86 -3.82
C GLU A 126 -18.28 -8.58 -3.18
N THR A 127 -17.41 -7.72 -2.64
CA THR A 127 -17.75 -6.39 -2.14
C THR A 127 -18.27 -5.50 -3.27
N GLU A 128 -19.45 -4.92 -3.07
CA GLU A 128 -20.10 -4.05 -4.04
C GLU A 128 -19.62 -2.59 -3.94
N ASN A 129 -19.99 -1.78 -4.95
CA ASN A 129 -19.78 -0.32 -5.01
C ASN A 129 -18.31 0.13 -5.01
N LEU A 130 -17.44 -0.65 -5.58
CA LEU A 130 -16.00 -0.33 -5.68
C LEU A 130 -15.69 0.79 -6.67
N GLY A 131 -16.63 1.11 -7.57
CA GLY A 131 -16.39 2.03 -8.68
C GLY A 131 -15.55 1.41 -9.79
N GLU A 132 -15.17 2.24 -10.75
CA GLU A 132 -14.30 1.79 -11.84
C GLU A 132 -12.85 1.63 -11.35
N PRO A 133 -12.12 0.60 -11.78
CA PRO A 133 -10.71 0.42 -11.44
C PRO A 133 -9.85 1.60 -11.92
N THR A 134 -9.09 2.21 -11.02
CA THR A 134 -8.23 3.37 -11.29
C THR A 134 -6.90 3.28 -10.55
N HIS A 135 -5.98 4.20 -10.84
CA HIS A 135 -4.72 4.39 -10.11
C HIS A 135 -4.82 5.52 -9.06
N GLY A 136 -6.02 5.82 -8.59
CA GLY A 136 -6.20 6.79 -7.50
C GLY A 136 -5.78 6.21 -6.16
N GLU A 137 -5.18 7.03 -5.30
CA GLU A 137 -4.79 6.65 -3.94
C GLU A 137 -5.97 6.11 -3.12
N TYR A 138 -7.15 6.69 -3.33
CA TYR A 138 -8.38 6.34 -2.62
C TYR A 138 -9.36 5.49 -3.46
N ARG A 139 -8.82 4.76 -4.43
CA ARG A 139 -9.61 3.86 -5.27
C ARG A 139 -10.33 2.79 -4.46
N GLY A 140 -11.41 2.25 -4.99
CA GLY A 140 -12.00 1.02 -4.49
C GLY A 140 -11.15 -0.21 -4.79
N GLY A 141 -11.47 -1.32 -4.13
CA GLY A 141 -10.77 -2.59 -4.26
C GLY A 141 -9.69 -2.81 -3.20
N GLY A 142 -8.90 -3.85 -3.38
CA GLY A 142 -7.98 -4.35 -2.37
C GLY A 142 -6.79 -3.44 -2.07
N MET A 143 -6.45 -3.37 -0.79
CA MET A 143 -5.30 -2.64 -0.26
C MET A 143 -4.37 -3.59 0.50
N GLY A 144 -4.41 -3.64 1.84
CA GLY A 144 -3.67 -4.60 2.64
C GLY A 144 -4.13 -6.04 2.40
N ILE A 145 -3.21 -6.99 2.51
CA ILE A 145 -3.48 -8.41 2.27
C ILE A 145 -2.55 -9.27 3.13
N ALA A 146 -3.09 -10.30 3.76
CA ALA A 146 -2.33 -11.23 4.57
C ALA A 146 -2.70 -12.68 4.27
N LEU A 147 -1.74 -13.57 4.40
CA LEU A 147 -1.93 -15.02 4.30
C LEU A 147 -2.01 -15.60 5.72
N ALA A 148 -3.00 -16.46 5.96
CA ALA A 148 -3.09 -17.19 7.20
C ALA A 148 -1.84 -18.05 7.44
N PRO A 149 -1.39 -18.25 8.70
CA PRO A 149 -0.21 -19.04 9.00
C PRO A 149 -0.26 -20.49 8.50
N ASP A 150 -1.46 -21.06 8.34
CA ASP A 150 -1.65 -22.40 7.80
C ASP A 150 -1.72 -22.46 6.27
N GLY A 151 -1.62 -21.30 5.61
CA GLY A 151 -1.64 -21.15 4.15
C GLY A 151 -2.99 -21.43 3.48
N LYS A 152 -4.08 -21.62 4.24
CA LYS A 152 -5.38 -22.00 3.66
C LYS A 152 -6.28 -20.83 3.32
N HIS A 153 -6.07 -19.67 3.94
CA HIS A 153 -6.87 -18.49 3.70
C HIS A 153 -5.99 -17.27 3.41
N VAL A 154 -6.48 -16.42 2.55
CA VAL A 154 -5.97 -15.07 2.34
C VAL A 154 -7.04 -14.09 2.77
N TYR A 155 -6.65 -13.07 3.50
CA TYR A 155 -7.50 -11.98 3.95
C TYR A 155 -7.09 -10.70 3.24
N VAL A 156 -8.04 -10.03 2.62
CA VAL A 156 -7.78 -8.78 1.89
C VAL A 156 -8.70 -7.67 2.37
N GLY A 157 -8.12 -6.54 2.74
CA GLY A 157 -8.85 -5.33 3.05
C GLY A 157 -9.34 -4.67 1.75
N VAL A 158 -10.65 -4.55 1.60
CA VAL A 158 -11.29 -3.99 0.41
C VAL A 158 -11.86 -2.62 0.73
N ASN A 159 -11.27 -1.58 0.15
CA ASN A 159 -11.75 -0.22 0.29
C ASN A 159 -13.00 0.01 -0.55
N VAL A 160 -14.04 0.57 0.07
CA VAL A 160 -15.24 1.09 -0.61
C VAL A 160 -15.19 2.61 -0.54
N PRO A 161 -15.14 3.33 -1.67
CA PRO A 161 -15.06 4.78 -1.68
C PRO A 161 -16.21 5.42 -0.87
N ASP A 162 -15.87 6.35 0.02
CA ASP A 162 -16.80 7.10 0.87
C ASP A 162 -17.66 6.27 1.86
N ALA A 163 -17.36 4.97 2.01
CA ALA A 163 -18.08 4.06 2.90
C ALA A 163 -17.13 3.24 3.79
N ASN A 164 -17.72 2.43 4.66
CA ASN A 164 -16.97 1.37 5.34
C ASN A 164 -16.52 0.32 4.34
N GLY A 165 -15.32 -0.22 4.55
CA GLY A 165 -14.77 -1.31 3.77
C GLY A 165 -15.15 -2.69 4.31
N THR A 166 -14.52 -3.69 3.75
CA THR A 166 -14.67 -5.09 4.15
C THR A 166 -13.31 -5.77 4.26
N VAL A 167 -13.26 -6.88 4.97
CA VAL A 167 -12.23 -7.90 4.79
C VAL A 167 -12.89 -9.06 4.04
N GLU A 168 -12.34 -9.43 2.90
CA GLU A 168 -12.74 -10.65 2.19
C GLU A 168 -11.81 -11.79 2.55
N THR A 169 -12.40 -12.95 2.86
CA THR A 169 -11.70 -14.21 3.10
C THR A 169 -11.71 -15.03 1.84
N ILE A 170 -10.54 -15.46 1.37
CA ILE A 170 -10.36 -16.26 0.17
C ILE A 170 -9.80 -17.64 0.56
N ASP A 171 -10.46 -18.71 0.16
CA ASP A 171 -9.91 -20.07 0.23
C ASP A 171 -8.80 -20.24 -0.82
N THR A 172 -7.59 -20.58 -0.38
CA THR A 172 -6.41 -20.66 -1.27
C THR A 172 -6.46 -21.83 -2.25
N ALA A 173 -7.13 -22.92 -1.88
CA ALA A 173 -7.26 -24.11 -2.73
C ALA A 173 -8.35 -23.95 -3.78
N ALA A 174 -9.53 -23.47 -3.36
CA ALA A 174 -10.66 -23.18 -4.26
C ALA A 174 -10.41 -21.94 -5.11
N ARG A 175 -9.67 -20.94 -4.58
CA ARG A 175 -9.48 -19.60 -5.16
C ARG A 175 -10.81 -18.88 -5.34
N GLU A 176 -11.59 -18.89 -4.30
CA GLU A 176 -12.90 -18.26 -4.23
C GLU A 176 -13.04 -17.47 -2.95
N VAL A 177 -13.78 -16.35 -2.98
CA VAL A 177 -14.18 -15.62 -1.78
C VAL A 177 -15.17 -16.50 -1.02
N THR A 178 -14.93 -16.72 0.27
CA THR A 178 -15.76 -17.54 1.13
C THR A 178 -16.54 -16.72 2.16
N ASP A 179 -16.08 -15.52 2.46
CA ASP A 179 -16.77 -14.58 3.35
C ASP A 179 -16.42 -13.13 3.04
N VAL A 180 -17.35 -12.22 3.38
CA VAL A 180 -17.22 -10.76 3.27
C VAL A 180 -17.61 -10.13 4.60
N THR A 181 -16.64 -9.80 5.41
CA THR A 181 -16.84 -9.23 6.75
C THR A 181 -16.75 -7.71 6.73
N PRO A 182 -17.79 -6.96 7.14
CA PRO A 182 -17.72 -5.50 7.25
C PRO A 182 -16.71 -5.04 8.30
N VAL A 183 -15.87 -4.04 7.95
CA VAL A 183 -14.87 -3.43 8.83
C VAL A 183 -15.00 -1.90 8.84
N GLY A 184 -14.02 -1.18 9.33
CA GLY A 184 -14.04 0.28 9.31
C GLY A 184 -13.76 0.87 7.91
N ARG A 185 -13.47 2.17 7.88
CA ARG A 185 -13.25 2.90 6.62
C ARG A 185 -11.80 2.76 6.19
N ARG A 186 -11.64 2.38 4.93
CA ARG A 186 -10.34 2.19 4.29
C ARG A 186 -9.44 1.25 5.10
N PRO A 187 -9.71 -0.05 5.03
CA PRO A 187 -8.85 -1.09 5.60
C PRO A 187 -7.53 -1.10 4.82
N PHE A 188 -6.61 -0.22 5.27
CA PHE A 188 -5.38 0.12 4.56
C PHE A 188 -4.37 -1.02 4.64
N ASP A 189 -4.33 -1.68 5.79
CA ASP A 189 -3.48 -2.82 6.06
C ASP A 189 -4.27 -3.96 6.69
N VAL A 190 -3.79 -5.18 6.51
CA VAL A 190 -4.37 -6.40 7.08
C VAL A 190 -3.26 -7.28 7.60
N ASP A 191 -3.37 -7.65 8.88
CA ASP A 191 -2.51 -8.61 9.55
C ASP A 191 -3.30 -9.81 10.05
N VAL A 192 -2.60 -10.90 10.39
CA VAL A 192 -3.19 -12.10 11.00
C VAL A 192 -2.48 -12.41 12.31
N SER A 193 -3.22 -12.81 13.32
CA SER A 193 -2.65 -13.27 14.58
C SER A 193 -1.73 -14.48 14.38
N ARG A 194 -0.81 -14.69 15.30
CA ARG A 194 0.20 -15.75 15.20
C ARG A 194 -0.37 -17.17 15.12
N ASP A 195 -1.51 -17.38 15.75
CA ASP A 195 -2.26 -18.65 15.73
C ASP A 195 -3.26 -18.75 14.58
N GLY A 196 -3.49 -17.64 13.86
CA GLY A 196 -4.44 -17.57 12.76
C GLY A 196 -5.90 -17.45 13.19
N ASP A 197 -6.17 -17.24 14.48
CA ASP A 197 -7.54 -17.18 15.00
C ASP A 197 -8.18 -15.78 14.83
N GLU A 198 -7.38 -14.73 14.62
CA GLU A 198 -7.86 -13.35 14.42
C GLU A 198 -7.20 -12.68 13.22
N VAL A 199 -7.97 -11.83 12.55
CA VAL A 199 -7.54 -10.94 11.48
C VAL A 199 -7.68 -9.50 11.93
N TYR A 200 -6.68 -8.69 11.67
CA TYR A 200 -6.62 -7.29 12.07
C TYR A 200 -6.69 -6.39 10.85
N ALA A 201 -7.79 -5.68 10.66
CA ALA A 201 -7.92 -4.68 9.61
C ALA A 201 -7.60 -3.29 10.19
N THR A 202 -6.55 -2.65 9.69
CA THR A 202 -6.17 -1.28 10.05
C THR A 202 -7.02 -0.30 9.27
N ASP A 203 -8.02 0.26 9.93
CA ASP A 203 -9.04 1.12 9.33
C ASP A 203 -8.60 2.59 9.38
N HIS A 204 -7.83 3.00 8.39
CA HIS A 204 -7.16 4.30 8.32
C HIS A 204 -8.09 5.51 8.56
N ASP A 205 -9.27 5.55 7.93
CA ASP A 205 -10.20 6.69 8.03
C ASP A 205 -11.23 6.55 9.16
N SER A 206 -11.21 5.44 9.89
CA SER A 206 -11.99 5.22 11.10
C SER A 206 -11.17 5.34 12.39
N PHE A 207 -9.83 5.45 12.27
CA PHE A 207 -8.89 5.59 13.39
C PHE A 207 -8.87 4.40 14.35
N ASP A 208 -9.18 3.22 13.87
CA ASP A 208 -9.28 2.01 14.68
C ASP A 208 -8.72 0.79 13.96
N VAL A 209 -8.71 -0.32 14.66
CA VAL A 209 -8.51 -1.66 14.13
C VAL A 209 -9.81 -2.42 14.30
N THR A 210 -10.31 -2.98 13.23
CA THR A 210 -11.33 -4.03 13.33
C THR A 210 -10.65 -5.37 13.49
N VAL A 211 -10.93 -6.03 14.61
CA VAL A 211 -10.50 -7.41 14.86
C VAL A 211 -11.64 -8.34 14.42
N VAL A 212 -11.32 -9.25 13.53
CA VAL A 212 -12.24 -10.24 12.97
C VAL A 212 -11.86 -11.62 13.50
N ASP A 213 -12.77 -12.35 14.13
CA ASP A 213 -12.57 -13.77 14.44
C ASP A 213 -12.55 -14.57 13.13
N ALA A 214 -11.47 -15.28 12.87
CA ALA A 214 -11.25 -15.98 11.60
C ALA A 214 -12.23 -17.15 11.32
N ARG A 215 -12.99 -17.60 12.33
CA ARG A 215 -13.93 -18.72 12.20
C ARG A 215 -15.39 -18.30 12.21
N SER A 216 -15.75 -17.38 13.13
CA SER A 216 -17.13 -16.92 13.28
C SER A 216 -17.45 -15.70 12.46
N HIS A 217 -16.41 -14.96 12.03
CA HIS A 217 -16.46 -13.67 11.37
C HIS A 217 -17.10 -12.56 12.24
N ASP A 218 -17.20 -12.81 13.55
CA ASP A 218 -17.60 -11.79 14.51
C ASP A 218 -16.52 -10.71 14.58
N THR A 219 -16.95 -9.46 14.74
CA THR A 219 -16.04 -8.32 14.77
C THR A 219 -16.09 -7.56 16.09
N ARG A 220 -14.96 -6.99 16.47
CA ARG A 220 -14.83 -5.96 17.50
C ARG A 220 -13.90 -4.85 17.04
N ARG A 221 -14.09 -3.65 17.53
CA ARG A 221 -13.28 -2.49 17.14
C ARG A 221 -12.43 -2.01 18.31
N ILE A 222 -11.19 -1.63 18.02
CA ILE A 222 -10.23 -1.08 18.99
C ILE A 222 -9.78 0.28 18.48
N GLU A 223 -10.06 1.34 19.22
CA GLU A 223 -9.52 2.66 18.91
C GLU A 223 -8.00 2.64 19.09
N VAL A 224 -7.24 2.99 18.03
CA VAL A 224 -5.78 2.83 18.01
C VAL A 224 -5.11 3.93 18.83
N ALA A 225 -5.56 5.17 18.68
CA ALA A 225 -4.93 6.29 19.35
C ALA A 225 -5.96 7.27 19.91
N PRO A 226 -5.81 7.72 21.16
CA PRO A 226 -6.75 8.60 21.82
C PRO A 226 -6.87 9.98 21.17
N TYR A 227 -5.92 10.34 20.31
CA TYR A 227 -5.93 11.60 19.56
C TYR A 227 -6.29 11.41 18.07
N GLY A 228 -6.56 10.19 17.63
CA GLY A 228 -6.89 9.93 16.22
C GLY A 228 -8.19 10.57 15.79
N THR A 229 -9.20 10.58 16.65
CA THR A 229 -10.52 11.13 16.38
C THR A 229 -10.63 12.64 16.60
N GLU A 230 -9.72 13.27 17.34
CA GLU A 230 -9.78 14.69 17.72
C GLU A 230 -9.72 15.64 16.52
N GLY A 231 -9.02 15.25 15.45
CA GLY A 231 -8.96 16.03 14.22
C GLY A 231 -10.02 15.64 13.17
N GLY A 232 -10.86 14.66 13.44
CA GLY A 232 -11.79 14.09 12.46
C GLY A 232 -11.08 13.57 11.22
N LEU A 233 -11.77 13.46 10.09
CA LEU A 233 -11.22 12.96 8.83
C LEU A 233 -10.06 13.78 8.27
N GLY A 234 -9.88 15.02 8.72
CA GLY A 234 -8.74 15.87 8.36
C GLY A 234 -7.50 15.69 9.23
N SER A 235 -7.55 14.82 10.24
CA SER A 235 -6.39 14.54 11.10
C SER A 235 -5.28 13.84 10.33
N TRP A 236 -4.05 14.20 10.60
CA TRP A 236 -2.85 13.53 10.13
C TRP A 236 -2.51 12.28 10.96
N LEU A 237 -3.08 12.17 12.16
CA LEU A 237 -2.80 11.10 13.13
C LEU A 237 -3.65 9.87 12.84
N LYS A 238 -3.46 9.25 11.69
CA LYS A 238 -4.18 8.06 11.24
C LYS A 238 -3.30 6.82 11.29
N PRO A 239 -3.85 5.64 11.64
CA PRO A 239 -3.10 4.40 11.50
C PRO A 239 -2.90 4.08 10.02
N HIS A 240 -1.67 3.72 9.63
CA HIS A 240 -1.36 3.29 8.27
C HIS A 240 -1.13 1.78 8.22
N TYR A 241 0.03 1.34 8.70
CA TYR A 241 0.46 -0.05 8.70
C TYR A 241 0.72 -0.52 10.12
N ALA A 242 0.53 -1.80 10.34
CA ALA A 242 0.81 -2.48 11.59
C ALA A 242 1.81 -3.62 11.39
N ALA A 243 2.37 -4.10 12.48
CA ALA A 243 3.08 -5.37 12.53
C ALA A 243 2.72 -6.12 13.81
N VAL A 244 2.47 -7.42 13.68
CA VAL A 244 2.19 -8.29 14.83
C VAL A 244 3.49 -8.69 15.52
N ARG A 245 3.66 -8.29 16.76
CA ARG A 245 4.89 -8.59 17.51
C ARG A 245 5.00 -10.09 17.84
N PRO A 246 6.09 -10.77 17.42
CA PRO A 246 6.19 -12.23 17.55
C PRO A 246 6.19 -12.74 19.00
N SER A 247 6.61 -11.91 19.97
CA SER A 247 6.75 -12.34 21.35
C SER A 247 5.43 -12.42 22.13
N ASP A 248 4.47 -11.53 21.85
CA ASP A 248 3.25 -11.39 22.64
C ASP A 248 1.97 -11.10 21.83
N GLY A 249 2.04 -11.07 20.48
CA GLY A 249 0.89 -10.86 19.61
C GLY A 249 0.36 -9.42 19.56
N LYS A 250 1.03 -8.46 20.19
CA LYS A 250 0.60 -7.06 20.14
C LYS A 250 0.85 -6.43 18.80
N LEU A 251 -0.04 -5.52 18.41
CA LEU A 251 0.07 -4.75 17.18
C LEU A 251 0.94 -3.52 17.43
N LEU A 252 1.89 -3.30 16.56
CA LEU A 252 2.82 -2.17 16.61
C LEU A 252 2.50 -1.23 15.46
N PHE A 253 2.11 -0.01 15.78
CA PHE A 253 1.78 1.04 14.82
C PHE A 253 2.80 2.18 14.94
N PRO A 254 3.75 2.33 14.03
CA PRO A 254 4.49 3.57 13.90
C PRO A 254 3.53 4.70 13.53
N PHE A 255 3.64 5.82 14.23
CA PHE A 255 2.73 6.95 14.09
C PHE A 255 3.51 8.24 13.91
N GLU A 256 2.86 9.25 13.33
CA GLU A 256 3.44 10.58 13.21
C GLU A 256 3.76 11.16 14.60
N GLY A 257 4.78 12.02 14.64
CA GLY A 257 5.17 12.73 15.84
C GLY A 257 5.97 11.88 16.83
N GLU A 258 6.91 11.08 16.36
CA GLU A 258 7.83 10.27 17.20
C GLU A 258 7.10 9.26 18.09
N LYS A 259 6.10 8.56 17.57
CA LYS A 259 5.29 7.65 18.40
C LYS A 259 5.19 6.25 17.81
N LEU A 260 5.26 5.26 18.69
CA LEU A 260 4.87 3.88 18.44
C LEU A 260 3.66 3.58 19.31
N VAL A 261 2.51 3.39 18.69
CA VAL A 261 1.32 2.93 19.41
C VAL A 261 1.35 1.41 19.47
N VAL A 262 1.28 0.87 20.66
CA VAL A 262 1.26 -0.57 20.93
C VAL A 262 -0.13 -0.95 21.39
N VAL A 263 -0.82 -1.75 20.60
CA VAL A 263 -2.19 -2.21 20.90
C VAL A 263 -2.16 -3.66 21.32
N ASP A 264 -2.78 -3.94 22.45
CA ASP A 264 -3.03 -5.30 22.94
C ASP A 264 -4.42 -5.72 22.42
N PRO A 265 -4.49 -6.63 21.44
CA PRO A 265 -5.78 -6.99 20.83
C PRO A 265 -6.71 -7.71 21.81
N ASP A 266 -6.20 -8.48 22.77
CA ASP A 266 -7.00 -9.22 23.74
C ASP A 266 -7.76 -8.30 24.69
N THR A 267 -7.10 -7.23 25.13
CA THR A 267 -7.67 -6.29 26.12
C THR A 267 -8.22 -5.01 25.52
N GLY A 268 -7.96 -4.74 24.24
CA GLY A 268 -8.29 -3.49 23.57
C GLY A 268 -7.53 -2.26 24.12
N ARG A 269 -6.46 -2.46 24.86
CA ARG A 269 -5.68 -1.37 25.44
C ARG A 269 -4.55 -0.95 24.52
N SER A 270 -4.37 0.35 24.38
CA SER A 270 -3.22 0.94 23.72
C SER A 270 -2.27 1.62 24.70
N THR A 271 -0.99 1.58 24.38
CA THR A 271 0.07 2.35 25.05
C THR A 271 0.89 3.06 24.00
N ILE A 272 1.52 4.17 24.38
CA ILE A 272 2.36 4.95 23.47
C ILE A 272 3.80 4.89 23.97
N GLU A 273 4.68 4.46 23.08
CA GLU A 273 6.12 4.52 23.26
C GLU A 273 6.70 5.63 22.37
N ARG A 274 7.87 6.17 22.75
CA ARG A 274 8.56 7.16 21.92
C ARG A 274 9.38 6.46 20.85
N MET A 275 9.37 7.02 19.64
CA MET A 275 10.34 6.76 18.57
C MET A 275 11.31 7.94 18.43
N THR A 276 12.48 7.69 17.85
CA THR A 276 13.49 8.74 17.62
C THR A 276 13.14 9.61 16.41
N ALA A 277 12.68 8.98 15.31
CA ALA A 277 12.34 9.70 14.10
C ALA A 277 10.97 10.37 14.20
N ASN A 278 10.91 11.66 13.89
CA ASN A 278 9.67 12.43 13.76
C ASN A 278 9.26 12.50 12.30
N THR A 279 8.78 11.40 11.77
CA THR A 279 8.42 11.27 10.36
C THR A 279 6.99 10.77 10.20
N HIS A 280 6.42 11.06 9.03
CA HIS A 280 5.20 10.40 8.59
C HIS A 280 5.54 8.94 8.29
N GLN A 281 5.07 8.02 9.11
CA GLN A 281 5.41 6.61 9.02
C GLN A 281 4.54 5.92 7.97
N HIS A 282 5.16 5.07 7.17
CA HIS A 282 4.50 4.23 6.15
C HIS A 282 4.70 2.76 6.46
N GLY A 283 5.21 1.97 5.52
CA GLY A 283 5.37 0.54 5.67
C GLY A 283 6.14 0.14 6.91
N VAL A 284 5.75 -0.95 7.49
CA VAL A 284 6.36 -1.53 8.68
C VAL A 284 6.49 -3.03 8.51
N THR A 285 7.59 -3.59 8.99
CA THR A 285 7.77 -5.04 9.13
C THR A 285 8.48 -5.37 10.43
N ILE A 286 8.34 -6.60 10.88
CA ILE A 286 9.00 -7.08 12.07
C ILE A 286 9.70 -8.41 11.79
N THR A 287 10.95 -8.51 12.20
CA THR A 287 11.71 -9.74 12.05
C THR A 287 11.33 -10.77 13.12
N PRO A 288 11.64 -12.06 12.93
CA PRO A 288 11.32 -13.10 13.92
C PRO A 288 11.95 -12.88 15.29
N ASP A 289 13.06 -12.15 15.40
CA ASP A 289 13.69 -11.77 16.66
C ASP A 289 13.03 -10.55 17.34
N GLY A 290 12.03 -9.94 16.67
CA GLY A 290 11.27 -8.81 17.19
C GLY A 290 11.86 -7.44 16.86
N THR A 291 12.82 -7.36 15.93
CA THR A 291 13.33 -6.08 15.43
C THR A 291 12.28 -5.47 14.49
N LEU A 292 11.81 -4.27 14.81
CA LEU A 292 10.83 -3.51 14.01
C LEU A 292 11.58 -2.61 13.01
N LEU A 293 11.14 -2.62 11.76
CA LEU A 293 11.57 -1.69 10.73
C LEU A 293 10.38 -0.84 10.32
N ALA A 294 10.53 0.48 10.38
CA ALA A 294 9.47 1.43 10.02
C ALA A 294 9.98 2.46 9.01
N VAL A 295 9.24 2.63 7.93
CA VAL A 295 9.55 3.57 6.85
C VAL A 295 8.95 4.93 7.16
N GLY A 296 9.77 5.98 7.15
CA GLY A 296 9.32 7.36 7.25
C GLY A 296 9.48 8.08 5.91
N THR A 297 8.42 8.73 5.42
CA THR A 297 8.43 9.40 4.11
C THR A 297 8.90 10.83 4.15
N GLY A 298 8.80 11.47 5.30
CA GLY A 298 9.23 12.84 5.51
C GLY A 298 8.70 13.40 6.83
N PRO A 299 9.18 14.57 7.27
CA PRO A 299 8.74 15.16 8.53
C PRO A 299 7.30 15.68 8.41
N ILE A 300 6.54 15.59 9.50
CA ILE A 300 5.24 16.27 9.60
C ILE A 300 5.43 17.77 9.62
N ASP A 301 6.42 18.25 10.36
CA ASP A 301 6.85 19.66 10.40
C ASP A 301 8.17 19.82 9.63
N PRO A 302 8.15 20.44 8.44
CA PRO A 302 9.38 20.67 7.67
C PRO A 302 10.43 21.52 8.38
N ALA A 303 10.07 22.23 9.46
CA ALA A 303 11.03 23.02 10.26
C ALA A 303 11.85 22.16 11.24
N GLU A 304 11.37 20.96 11.54
CA GLU A 304 12.05 19.96 12.38
C GLU A 304 12.66 18.84 11.53
N ASP A 305 13.05 19.15 10.31
CA ASP A 305 13.41 18.25 9.23
C ASP A 305 14.49 17.25 9.59
N GLU A 306 14.08 16.00 9.76
CA GLU A 306 14.96 14.82 9.78
C GLU A 306 14.94 14.07 8.44
N GLY A 307 14.07 14.46 7.53
CA GLY A 307 13.91 13.87 6.20
C GLY A 307 13.36 12.43 6.22
N PRO A 308 13.20 11.81 5.02
CA PRO A 308 12.82 10.41 4.90
C PRO A 308 13.85 9.50 5.56
N SER A 309 13.38 8.42 6.20
CA SER A 309 14.25 7.51 6.95
C SER A 309 13.69 6.09 7.04
N LEU A 310 14.57 5.14 7.35
CA LEU A 310 14.24 3.82 7.86
C LEU A 310 14.64 3.76 9.33
N THR A 311 13.67 3.58 10.21
CA THR A 311 13.92 3.35 11.64
C THR A 311 14.01 1.84 11.89
N VAL A 312 15.11 1.41 12.49
CA VAL A 312 15.35 0.04 12.94
C VAL A 312 15.32 0.03 14.46
N ARG A 313 14.28 -0.57 15.04
CA ARG A 313 14.06 -0.61 16.49
C ARG A 313 14.24 -2.04 17.02
N ALA A 314 15.24 -2.24 17.84
CA ALA A 314 15.49 -3.49 18.51
C ALA A 314 14.41 -3.80 19.56
N PRO A 315 14.22 -5.08 19.98
CA PRO A 315 13.25 -5.46 21.01
C PRO A 315 13.44 -4.77 22.37
N ASP A 316 14.66 -4.33 22.67
CA ASP A 316 14.99 -3.56 23.89
C ASP A 316 14.67 -2.05 23.77
N GLY A 317 14.08 -1.63 22.65
CA GLY A 317 13.69 -0.26 22.36
C GLY A 317 14.79 0.64 21.82
N LYS A 318 16.01 0.14 21.64
CA LYS A 318 17.08 0.92 20.98
C LYS A 318 16.80 1.07 19.50
N GLU A 319 17.05 2.26 18.98
CA GLU A 319 16.80 2.61 17.59
C GLU A 319 18.07 3.04 16.86
N LYS A 320 18.12 2.69 15.60
CA LYS A 320 19.01 3.23 14.59
C LYS A 320 18.15 3.84 13.47
N VAL A 321 18.30 5.12 13.25
CA VAL A 321 17.63 5.82 12.15
C VAL A 321 18.61 5.93 10.98
N ILE A 322 18.22 5.41 9.83
CA ILE A 322 19.02 5.41 8.60
C ILE A 322 18.37 6.40 7.64
N PRO A 323 19.02 7.52 7.28
CA PRO A 323 18.49 8.47 6.31
C PRO A 323 18.29 7.82 4.94
N LEU A 324 17.20 8.18 4.27
CA LEU A 324 16.88 7.77 2.89
C LEU A 324 16.86 8.99 1.97
N ASP A 325 17.21 8.77 0.69
CA ASP A 325 17.32 9.83 -0.32
C ASP A 325 15.97 10.25 -0.95
N GLY A 326 14.88 10.11 -0.25
CA GLY A 326 13.55 10.45 -0.73
C GLY A 326 12.46 9.61 -0.07
N PRO A 327 11.19 9.87 -0.40
CA PRO A 327 10.07 9.13 0.15
C PRO A 327 10.09 7.66 -0.30
N HIS A 328 9.63 6.79 0.59
CA HIS A 328 9.52 5.36 0.40
C HIS A 328 8.20 4.88 0.99
N GLU A 329 7.73 3.70 0.57
CA GLU A 329 6.39 3.22 0.96
C GLU A 329 6.44 1.98 1.84
N ASP A 330 7.00 0.87 1.36
CA ASP A 330 6.96 -0.41 2.07
C ASP A 330 8.34 -1.02 2.23
N VAL A 331 8.49 -1.99 3.13
CA VAL A 331 9.76 -2.59 3.51
C VAL A 331 9.67 -4.11 3.68
N ALA A 332 10.62 -4.81 3.07
CA ALA A 332 10.88 -6.23 3.34
C ALA A 332 12.32 -6.42 3.83
N VAL A 333 12.56 -7.54 4.51
CA VAL A 333 13.87 -7.88 5.08
C VAL A 333 14.35 -9.20 4.50
N SER A 334 15.64 -9.28 4.18
CA SER A 334 16.29 -10.55 3.78
C SER A 334 16.15 -11.62 4.85
N ALA A 335 16.16 -12.89 4.44
CA ALA A 335 16.01 -14.03 5.34
C ALA A 335 17.07 -14.07 6.47
N ASP A 336 18.25 -13.51 6.24
CA ASP A 336 19.31 -13.41 7.23
C ASP A 336 19.21 -12.18 8.16
N GLY A 337 18.19 -11.34 7.95
CA GLY A 337 17.92 -10.16 8.77
C GLY A 337 18.94 -9.02 8.61
N ARG A 338 19.76 -9.02 7.54
CA ARG A 338 20.86 -8.05 7.39
C ARG A 338 20.58 -6.95 6.39
N THR A 339 19.67 -7.17 5.48
CA THR A 339 19.37 -6.25 4.39
C THR A 339 17.89 -5.91 4.39
N ALA A 340 17.55 -4.63 4.35
CA ALA A 340 16.20 -4.18 4.07
C ALA A 340 16.07 -3.72 2.63
N TYR A 341 14.89 -3.94 2.06
CA TYR A 341 14.49 -3.52 0.73
C TYR A 341 13.28 -2.62 0.86
N VAL A 342 13.43 -1.36 0.45
CA VAL A 342 12.43 -0.32 0.68
C VAL A 342 11.96 0.24 -0.64
N THR A 343 10.64 0.16 -0.93
CA THR A 343 10.08 0.58 -2.23
C THR A 343 9.98 2.09 -2.33
N GLY A 344 10.19 2.63 -3.55
CA GLY A 344 10.11 4.06 -3.84
C GLY A 344 8.70 4.64 -3.85
N GLY A 345 7.70 3.79 -3.86
CA GLY A 345 6.32 4.01 -3.48
C GLY A 345 5.49 4.99 -4.27
N PHE A 346 4.28 5.14 -3.77
CA PHE A 346 3.29 6.12 -4.20
C PHE A 346 2.84 6.89 -2.95
N THR A 347 3.54 7.93 -2.63
CA THR A 347 3.29 8.72 -1.43
C THR A 347 2.80 10.12 -1.79
N ARG A 348 2.18 10.81 -0.84
CA ARG A 348 1.83 12.22 -0.97
C ARG A 348 3.05 13.10 -1.21
N ASP A 349 4.18 12.73 -0.62
CA ASP A 349 5.43 13.50 -0.63
C ASP A 349 6.30 13.22 -1.86
N GLY A 350 5.79 12.40 -2.78
CA GLY A 350 6.47 12.00 -4.01
C GLY A 350 6.72 10.50 -4.08
N TYR A 351 7.26 10.06 -5.20
CA TYR A 351 7.65 8.69 -5.45
C TYR A 351 8.80 8.62 -6.45
N TRP A 352 9.44 7.45 -6.51
CA TRP A 352 10.39 7.13 -7.57
C TRP A 352 10.29 5.63 -7.94
N ASN A 353 10.70 5.28 -9.15
CA ASN A 353 10.51 3.94 -9.71
C ASN A 353 11.68 3.03 -9.37
N GLY A 354 11.75 2.58 -8.13
CA GLY A 354 12.84 1.73 -7.69
C GLY A 354 12.72 1.25 -6.25
N ILE A 355 13.79 0.61 -5.80
CA ILE A 355 13.96 0.04 -4.47
C ILE A 355 15.28 0.56 -3.90
N THR A 356 15.26 1.00 -2.65
CA THR A 356 16.49 1.23 -1.89
C THR A 356 16.86 -0.03 -1.12
N VAL A 357 18.05 -0.53 -1.37
CA VAL A 357 18.66 -1.63 -0.61
C VAL A 357 19.47 -1.02 0.52
N VAL A 358 19.20 -1.44 1.74
CA VAL A 358 19.82 -0.90 2.96
C VAL A 358 20.56 -2.01 3.69
N ASP A 359 21.86 -1.86 3.90
CA ASP A 359 22.61 -2.70 4.84
C ASP A 359 22.30 -2.26 6.27
N LEU A 360 21.63 -3.11 7.03
CA LEU A 360 21.16 -2.78 8.38
C LEU A 360 22.30 -2.65 9.41
N GLY A 361 23.45 -3.26 9.13
CA GLY A 361 24.64 -3.17 9.97
C GLY A 361 25.36 -1.82 9.79
N SER A 362 25.79 -1.51 8.58
CA SER A 362 26.52 -0.26 8.26
C SER A 362 25.57 0.94 8.15
N GLY A 363 24.38 0.78 7.57
CA GLY A 363 23.46 1.84 7.16
C GLY A 363 23.74 2.33 5.74
N ASP A 364 24.62 1.65 4.99
CA ASP A 364 24.86 1.99 3.60
C ASP A 364 23.64 1.69 2.74
N THR A 365 23.40 2.56 1.77
CA THR A 365 22.25 2.44 0.87
C THR A 365 22.69 2.37 -0.59
N ARG A 366 21.92 1.66 -1.41
CA ARG A 366 22.05 1.68 -2.87
C ARG A 366 20.69 1.55 -3.52
N ARG A 367 20.53 2.11 -4.70
CA ARG A 367 19.27 2.08 -5.45
C ARG A 367 19.28 1.00 -6.53
N LEU A 368 18.14 0.35 -6.70
CA LEU A 368 17.83 -0.55 -7.81
C LEU A 368 16.59 -0.05 -8.56
N PRO A 369 16.53 -0.20 -9.88
CA PRO A 369 15.30 0.04 -10.61
C PRO A 369 14.22 -0.99 -10.22
N ALA A 370 12.96 -0.60 -10.31
CA ALA A 370 11.77 -1.47 -10.23
C ALA A 370 10.74 -0.98 -11.25
N GLY A 371 9.51 -1.49 -11.18
CA GLY A 371 8.41 -1.00 -12.00
C GLY A 371 7.93 0.39 -11.61
N GLU A 372 6.82 0.84 -12.19
CA GLU A 372 6.28 2.17 -11.95
C GLU A 372 5.50 2.22 -10.63
N ARG A 373 5.86 3.16 -9.76
CA ARG A 373 5.26 3.36 -8.42
C ARG A 373 5.21 2.06 -7.62
N PRO A 374 6.36 1.51 -7.25
CA PRO A 374 6.41 0.26 -6.50
C PRO A 374 5.89 0.45 -5.07
N LEU A 375 4.92 -0.36 -4.66
CA LEU A 375 4.33 -0.39 -3.32
C LEU A 375 4.73 -1.64 -2.57
N GLY A 376 3.83 -2.60 -2.40
CA GLY A 376 4.09 -3.81 -1.64
C GLY A 376 5.31 -4.58 -2.13
N ILE A 377 6.08 -5.16 -1.20
CA ILE A 377 7.31 -5.90 -1.48
C ILE A 377 7.42 -7.14 -0.60
N ALA A 378 7.89 -8.23 -1.16
CA ALA A 378 8.25 -9.45 -0.43
C ALA A 378 9.57 -10.03 -0.93
N VAL A 379 10.22 -10.84 -0.09
CA VAL A 379 11.39 -11.66 -0.44
C VAL A 379 10.92 -13.09 -0.67
N LEU A 380 11.29 -13.68 -1.82
CA LEU A 380 10.96 -15.05 -2.22
C LEU A 380 11.99 -16.06 -1.74
#